data_59670d51e7c3762a33a131274a975e5a
#
_entry.id   59670d51e7c3762a33a131274a975e5a
#
_cell.length_a   1.000
_cell.length_b   1.000
_cell.length_c   1.000
_cell.angle_alpha   90.00
_cell.angle_beta   90.00
_cell.angle_gamma   90.00
#
_symmetry.space_group_name_H-M   'P 1'
#
loop_
_entity.id
_entity.type
_entity.pdbx_description
1 polymer ?
#
loop_
_entity_poly.entity_id
_entity_poly.type
_entity_poly.pdbx_seq_one_letter_code
_entity_poly.pdbx_strand_id
1 'polypeptide(L)'
;MNGLEISPFIAALPKVELHIHIEGTLLPALRWKLAKRNNVPLQYDTYEALLESYNVFFNHRPEINGRVPGIPTFLEAYFAGCEVLKTEDDFYEMSMDYLRRCAEMNVRYVEPFFDIQAHTRRGVPAEDVLNGYLRAQREGAARHGVRSNWIFCFIRDESLEDGLAAYETARPWAAGTVEGGKGLFHAVGLASNAFERPPMLFEAGFRRAKADGLHVTMHCDFGQKDTHEHVREAIFEVCGRQGAERIDHGLDAADSEDLLRGLLDRGIGLTLCPHAYHRRTPTEVLFPKIRALWDRGVKFCINSDDPVYMHDVWVNGNMQKAYTYCRFTKADMVALARNGVDMSWASDEVKRELYRELDAVDVSE
;
A
#
# COMPACT_ATOMS: atom_id res chain seq x y z
N MET A 1 11.89 -18.53 7.04
CA MET A 1 12.11 -17.55 8.13
C MET A 1 10.96 -17.73 9.12
N ASN A 2 11.24 -18.15 10.35
CA ASN A 2 10.19 -18.29 11.37
C ASN A 2 9.63 -16.89 11.63
N GLY A 3 8.32 -16.70 11.40
CA GLY A 3 7.65 -15.44 11.70
C GLY A 3 7.83 -15.11 13.19
N LEU A 4 8.07 -13.84 13.51
CA LEU A 4 8.02 -13.38 14.90
C LEU A 4 6.61 -13.63 15.44
N GLU A 5 6.51 -14.14 16.66
CA GLU A 5 5.25 -14.21 17.38
C GLU A 5 4.73 -12.79 17.62
N ILE A 6 3.47 -12.57 17.31
CA ILE A 6 2.84 -11.27 17.52
C ILE A 6 2.54 -11.11 19.01
N SER A 7 3.16 -10.10 19.63
CA SER A 7 2.89 -9.82 21.04
C SER A 7 1.45 -9.34 21.26
N PRO A 8 0.85 -9.64 22.43
CA PRO A 8 -0.49 -9.15 22.77
C PRO A 8 -0.62 -7.63 22.65
N PHE A 9 0.46 -6.90 22.98
CA PHE A 9 0.50 -5.45 22.82
C PHE A 9 0.33 -5.01 21.38
N ILE A 10 1.11 -5.57 20.43
CA ILE A 10 0.99 -5.25 19.00
C ILE A 10 -0.38 -5.68 18.44
N ALA A 11 -0.89 -6.83 18.85
CA ALA A 11 -2.21 -7.29 18.43
C ALA A 11 -3.33 -6.32 18.87
N ALA A 12 -3.27 -5.85 20.10
CA ALA A 12 -4.26 -4.95 20.69
C ALA A 12 -4.13 -3.48 20.28
N LEU A 13 -2.95 -3.04 19.82
CA LEU A 13 -2.71 -1.64 19.45
C LEU A 13 -3.67 -1.21 18.33
N PRO A 14 -4.46 -0.12 18.48
CA PRO A 14 -5.24 0.46 17.39
C PRO A 14 -4.31 0.95 16.28
N LYS A 15 -4.67 0.64 15.03
CA LYS A 15 -3.83 0.92 13.87
C LYS A 15 -4.61 1.57 12.75
N VAL A 16 -3.86 2.27 11.90
CA VAL A 16 -4.27 2.62 10.54
C VAL A 16 -3.31 1.97 9.54
N GLU A 17 -3.77 1.68 8.33
CA GLU A 17 -2.92 1.15 7.27
C GLU A 17 -3.08 2.01 6.03
N LEU A 18 -1.99 2.66 5.61
CA LEU A 18 -1.97 3.69 4.56
C LEU A 18 -1.23 3.23 3.30
N HIS A 19 -0.72 1.99 3.30
CA HIS A 19 0.00 1.41 2.18
C HIS A 19 -0.29 -0.08 2.08
N ILE A 20 -1.28 -0.38 1.30
CA ILE A 20 -1.75 -1.72 0.98
C ILE A 20 -2.33 -1.72 -0.44
N HIS A 21 -1.88 -2.62 -1.29
CA HIS A 21 -2.51 -2.85 -2.60
C HIS A 21 -3.67 -3.81 -2.39
N ILE A 22 -4.88 -3.40 -2.78
CA ILE A 22 -6.05 -4.22 -2.52
C ILE A 22 -5.98 -5.57 -3.26
N GLU A 23 -5.44 -5.59 -4.46
CA GLU A 23 -5.21 -6.81 -5.23
C GLU A 23 -4.13 -7.71 -4.58
N GLY A 24 -3.18 -7.10 -3.83
CA GLY A 24 -2.18 -7.80 -3.01
C GLY A 24 -2.74 -8.51 -1.79
N THR A 25 -4.05 -8.32 -1.51
CA THR A 25 -4.78 -8.98 -0.41
C THR A 25 -5.57 -10.22 -0.86
N LEU A 26 -5.58 -10.55 -2.16
CA LEU A 26 -6.32 -11.68 -2.71
C LEU A 26 -5.80 -13.01 -2.19
N LEU A 27 -6.50 -13.58 -1.20
CA LEU A 27 -6.13 -14.84 -0.57
C LEU A 27 -6.12 -16.00 -1.59
N PRO A 28 -5.17 -16.95 -1.49
CA PRO A 28 -5.12 -18.13 -2.38
C PRO A 28 -6.43 -18.92 -2.41
N ALA A 29 -7.11 -19.06 -1.28
CA ALA A 29 -8.40 -19.76 -1.20
C ALA A 29 -9.49 -19.02 -2.00
N LEU A 30 -9.52 -17.70 -1.90
CA LEU A 30 -10.46 -16.89 -2.68
C LEU A 30 -10.09 -16.94 -4.16
N ARG A 31 -8.81 -16.79 -4.52
CA ARG A 31 -8.33 -16.92 -5.90
C ARG A 31 -8.76 -18.24 -6.52
N TRP A 32 -8.60 -19.36 -5.80
CA TRP A 32 -9.01 -20.69 -6.25
C TRP A 32 -10.52 -20.80 -6.45
N LYS A 33 -11.30 -20.23 -5.55
CA LYS A 33 -12.78 -20.16 -5.64
C LYS A 33 -13.23 -19.34 -6.85
N LEU A 34 -12.66 -18.13 -7.04
CA LEU A 34 -12.99 -17.22 -8.14
C LEU A 34 -12.59 -17.78 -9.48
N ALA A 35 -11.44 -18.44 -9.59
CA ALA A 35 -11.01 -19.12 -10.82
C ALA A 35 -12.07 -20.13 -11.30
N LYS A 36 -12.61 -20.94 -10.39
CA LYS A 36 -13.69 -21.89 -10.69
C LYS A 36 -15.00 -21.19 -11.06
N ARG A 37 -15.38 -20.16 -10.29
CA ARG A 37 -16.60 -19.37 -10.53
C ARG A 37 -16.61 -18.73 -11.92
N ASN A 38 -15.49 -18.14 -12.30
CA ASN A 38 -15.34 -17.35 -13.51
C ASN A 38 -14.79 -18.14 -14.71
N ASN A 39 -14.62 -19.47 -14.55
CA ASN A 39 -14.03 -20.34 -15.57
C ASN A 39 -12.67 -19.84 -16.09
N VAL A 40 -11.83 -19.29 -15.18
CA VAL A 40 -10.47 -18.87 -15.49
C VAL A 40 -9.53 -20.05 -15.27
N PRO A 41 -8.84 -20.52 -16.31
CA PRO A 41 -7.86 -21.59 -16.14
C PRO A 41 -6.67 -21.09 -15.33
N LEU A 42 -6.31 -21.83 -14.28
CA LEU A 42 -5.08 -21.59 -13.53
C LEU A 42 -3.95 -22.43 -14.12
N GLN A 43 -2.71 -21.96 -13.99
CA GLN A 43 -1.51 -22.72 -14.37
C GLN A 43 -1.22 -23.89 -13.41
N TYR A 44 -2.05 -24.09 -12.38
CA TYR A 44 -1.87 -25.02 -11.29
C TYR A 44 -3.02 -26.01 -11.25
N ASP A 45 -2.70 -27.31 -11.32
CA ASP A 45 -3.70 -28.38 -11.34
C ASP A 45 -4.32 -28.64 -9.95
N THR A 46 -3.62 -28.25 -8.88
CA THR A 46 -4.07 -28.45 -7.50
C THR A 46 -3.97 -27.16 -6.68
N TYR A 47 -4.73 -27.10 -5.59
CA TYR A 47 -4.67 -25.98 -4.66
C TYR A 47 -3.30 -25.89 -3.97
N GLU A 48 -2.67 -27.01 -3.68
CA GLU A 48 -1.32 -27.09 -3.09
C GLU A 48 -0.28 -26.49 -4.05
N ALA A 49 -0.37 -26.77 -5.34
CA ALA A 49 0.51 -26.17 -6.35
C ALA A 49 0.27 -24.65 -6.47
N LEU A 50 -0.98 -24.21 -6.34
CA LEU A 50 -1.27 -22.77 -6.26
C LEU A 50 -0.63 -22.14 -5.01
N LEU A 51 -0.73 -22.77 -3.83
CA LEU A 51 -0.09 -22.26 -2.60
C LEU A 51 1.42 -22.14 -2.77
N GLU A 52 2.07 -23.14 -3.37
CA GLU A 52 3.51 -23.11 -3.62
C GLU A 52 3.92 -21.94 -4.54
N SER A 53 3.07 -21.55 -5.46
CA SER A 53 3.34 -20.41 -6.36
C SER A 53 3.42 -19.05 -5.65
N TYR A 54 2.90 -18.95 -4.43
CA TYR A 54 3.05 -17.75 -3.59
C TYR A 54 4.42 -17.64 -2.91
N ASN A 55 5.29 -18.66 -3.02
CA ASN A 55 6.71 -18.55 -2.72
C ASN A 55 7.42 -17.77 -3.85
N VAL A 56 6.98 -16.53 -4.08
CA VAL A 56 7.48 -15.69 -5.17
C VAL A 56 8.94 -15.33 -4.96
N PHE A 57 9.67 -15.26 -6.05
CA PHE A 57 11.06 -14.87 -6.06
C PHE A 57 11.18 -13.33 -6.00
N PHE A 58 11.85 -12.83 -4.96
CA PHE A 58 11.96 -11.39 -4.67
C PHE A 58 13.21 -10.72 -5.23
N ASN A 59 13.77 -11.29 -6.24
CA ASN A 59 14.86 -10.64 -6.92
C ASN A 59 14.31 -9.71 -7.99
N HIS A 60 14.35 -8.41 -7.75
CA HIS A 60 13.96 -7.39 -8.73
C HIS A 60 14.98 -7.24 -9.88
N ARG A 61 16.07 -7.96 -9.81
CA ARG A 61 17.13 -7.96 -10.82
C ARG A 61 17.46 -9.38 -11.25
N PRO A 62 16.54 -10.03 -11.99
CA PRO A 62 16.76 -11.40 -12.46
C PRO A 62 18.04 -11.54 -13.30
N GLU A 63 18.46 -10.47 -13.97
CA GLU A 63 19.71 -10.39 -14.73
C GLU A 63 20.96 -10.44 -13.82
N ILE A 64 20.86 -10.01 -12.56
CA ILE A 64 21.99 -10.01 -11.61
C ILE A 64 22.02 -11.30 -10.80
N ASN A 65 20.86 -11.74 -10.29
CA ASN A 65 20.77 -12.85 -9.34
C ASN A 65 20.22 -14.14 -9.95
N GLY A 66 19.86 -14.10 -11.24
CA GLY A 66 19.23 -15.22 -11.94
C GLY A 66 17.77 -15.41 -11.58
N ARG A 67 17.03 -16.00 -12.48
CA ARG A 67 15.62 -16.36 -12.30
C ARG A 67 15.53 -17.81 -11.85
N VAL A 68 14.75 -18.10 -10.81
CA VAL A 68 14.50 -19.48 -10.42
C VAL A 68 13.42 -20.06 -11.35
N PRO A 69 13.72 -21.12 -12.12
CA PRO A 69 12.74 -21.71 -13.01
C PRO A 69 11.49 -22.16 -12.25
N GLY A 70 10.32 -21.86 -12.80
CA GLY A 70 9.02 -22.25 -12.24
C GLY A 70 8.51 -21.38 -11.09
N ILE A 71 9.33 -20.43 -10.57
CA ILE A 71 8.87 -19.45 -9.58
C ILE A 71 8.70 -18.09 -10.26
N PRO A 72 7.48 -17.50 -10.26
CA PRO A 72 7.25 -16.21 -10.86
C PRO A 72 7.92 -15.08 -10.08
N THR A 73 8.24 -13.97 -10.74
CA THR A 73 8.56 -12.73 -10.04
C THR A 73 7.34 -12.20 -9.30
N PHE A 74 7.56 -11.28 -8.36
CA PHE A 74 6.46 -10.68 -7.60
C PHE A 74 5.36 -10.10 -8.52
N LEU A 75 5.72 -9.23 -9.47
CA LEU A 75 4.73 -8.60 -10.36
C LEU A 75 4.01 -9.62 -11.27
N GLU A 76 4.72 -10.64 -11.76
CA GLU A 76 4.09 -11.73 -12.52
C GLU A 76 3.05 -12.47 -11.67
N ALA A 77 3.36 -12.78 -10.40
CA ALA A 77 2.43 -13.45 -9.50
C ALA A 77 1.23 -12.55 -9.16
N TYR A 78 1.47 -11.27 -8.92
CA TYR A 78 0.44 -10.26 -8.62
C TYR A 78 -0.56 -10.14 -9.78
N PHE A 79 -0.09 -9.86 -11.00
CA PHE A 79 -0.98 -9.71 -12.15
C PHE A 79 -1.67 -11.03 -12.54
N ALA A 80 -1.00 -12.18 -12.38
CA ALA A 80 -1.66 -13.49 -12.56
C ALA A 80 -2.74 -13.73 -11.49
N GLY A 81 -2.58 -13.18 -10.29
CA GLY A 81 -3.63 -13.17 -9.26
C GLY A 81 -4.87 -12.41 -9.72
N CYS A 82 -4.68 -11.26 -10.32
CA CYS A 82 -5.76 -10.40 -10.79
C CYS A 82 -6.66 -11.05 -11.87
N GLU A 83 -6.16 -12.06 -12.60
CA GLU A 83 -6.88 -12.67 -13.73
C GLU A 83 -8.24 -13.27 -13.34
N VAL A 84 -8.39 -13.69 -12.08
CA VAL A 84 -9.64 -14.30 -11.60
C VAL A 84 -10.72 -13.29 -11.26
N LEU A 85 -10.38 -12.01 -11.14
CA LEU A 85 -11.32 -10.93 -10.82
C LEU A 85 -12.00 -10.45 -12.10
N LYS A 86 -13.31 -10.64 -12.22
CA LYS A 86 -14.10 -10.41 -13.45
C LYS A 86 -15.36 -9.59 -13.26
N THR A 87 -15.97 -9.63 -12.07
CA THR A 87 -17.28 -9.04 -11.79
C THR A 87 -17.23 -8.14 -10.57
N GLU A 88 -18.20 -7.24 -10.44
CA GLU A 88 -18.37 -6.41 -9.24
C GLU A 88 -18.29 -7.23 -7.94
N ASP A 89 -18.94 -8.41 -7.93
CA ASP A 89 -18.93 -9.28 -6.74
C ASP A 89 -17.54 -9.83 -6.39
N ASP A 90 -16.66 -10.04 -7.38
CA ASP A 90 -15.29 -10.51 -7.12
C ASP A 90 -14.48 -9.45 -6.39
N PHE A 91 -14.55 -8.20 -6.85
CA PHE A 91 -13.87 -7.06 -6.23
C PHE A 91 -14.43 -6.75 -4.84
N TYR A 92 -15.75 -6.83 -4.70
CA TYR A 92 -16.42 -6.70 -3.41
C TYR A 92 -15.97 -7.80 -2.43
N GLU A 93 -16.00 -9.07 -2.83
CA GLU A 93 -15.65 -10.20 -1.97
C GLU A 93 -14.21 -10.13 -1.49
N MET A 94 -13.25 -9.83 -2.39
CA MET A 94 -11.85 -9.63 -2.06
C MET A 94 -11.67 -8.49 -1.03
N SER A 95 -12.29 -7.37 -1.28
CA SER A 95 -12.19 -6.20 -0.40
C SER A 95 -12.80 -6.45 0.97
N MET A 96 -13.94 -7.16 1.05
CA MET A 96 -14.57 -7.50 2.32
C MET A 96 -13.75 -8.50 3.13
N ASP A 97 -13.07 -9.46 2.47
CA ASP A 97 -12.12 -10.36 3.16
C ASP A 97 -10.98 -9.57 3.80
N TYR A 98 -10.42 -8.59 3.08
CA TYR A 98 -9.39 -7.70 3.62
C TYR A 98 -9.92 -6.88 4.81
N LEU A 99 -11.08 -6.22 4.69
CA LEU A 99 -11.64 -5.38 5.75
C LEU A 99 -12.02 -6.20 7.01
N ARG A 100 -12.49 -7.43 6.84
CA ARG A 100 -12.70 -8.37 7.96
C ARG A 100 -11.37 -8.67 8.67
N ARG A 101 -10.30 -8.95 7.91
CA ARG A 101 -8.98 -9.21 8.47
C ARG A 101 -8.39 -7.96 9.16
N CYS A 102 -8.65 -6.77 8.64
CA CYS A 102 -8.31 -5.52 9.31
C CYS A 102 -8.92 -5.43 10.71
N ALA A 103 -10.22 -5.73 10.84
CA ALA A 103 -10.89 -5.74 12.14
C ALA A 103 -10.25 -6.74 13.12
N GLU A 104 -9.91 -7.94 12.64
CA GLU A 104 -9.24 -8.98 13.44
C GLU A 104 -7.84 -8.55 13.91
N MET A 105 -7.14 -7.72 13.13
CA MET A 105 -5.83 -7.15 13.47
C MET A 105 -5.90 -5.84 14.25
N ASN A 106 -7.09 -5.39 14.64
CA ASN A 106 -7.35 -4.09 15.29
C ASN A 106 -6.93 -2.88 14.42
N VAL A 107 -7.06 -3.01 13.09
CA VAL A 107 -6.96 -1.89 12.15
C VAL A 107 -8.32 -1.21 12.07
N ARG A 108 -8.36 0.10 12.26
CA ARG A 108 -9.59 0.91 12.36
C ARG A 108 -9.90 1.72 11.12
N TYR A 109 -8.83 2.06 10.37
CA TYR A 109 -8.93 2.87 9.17
C TYR A 109 -7.86 2.47 8.17
N VAL A 110 -8.22 2.47 6.87
CA VAL A 110 -7.32 2.06 5.80
C VAL A 110 -7.41 2.98 4.57
N GLU A 111 -6.31 3.09 3.82
CA GLU A 111 -6.25 3.79 2.54
C GLU A 111 -5.67 2.85 1.46
N PRO A 112 -6.46 1.89 0.94
CA PRO A 112 -5.99 0.94 -0.05
C PRO A 112 -5.70 1.60 -1.40
N PHE A 113 -4.59 1.21 -2.01
CA PHE A 113 -4.32 1.45 -3.43
C PHE A 113 -5.14 0.50 -4.30
N PHE A 114 -5.54 0.95 -5.48
CA PHE A 114 -6.17 0.12 -6.50
C PHE A 114 -5.79 0.57 -7.90
N ASP A 115 -5.71 -0.39 -8.83
CA ASP A 115 -5.28 -0.20 -10.20
C ASP A 115 -6.34 -0.69 -11.18
N ILE A 116 -7.23 0.18 -11.68
CA ILE A 116 -8.25 -0.26 -12.65
C ILE A 116 -7.62 -0.79 -13.95
N GLN A 117 -6.46 -0.27 -14.34
CA GLN A 117 -5.75 -0.62 -15.56
C GLN A 117 -5.38 -2.11 -15.59
N ALA A 118 -5.01 -2.69 -14.43
CA ALA A 118 -4.73 -4.11 -14.29
C ALA A 118 -5.93 -5.00 -14.70
N HIS A 119 -7.14 -4.45 -14.66
CA HIS A 119 -8.38 -5.15 -14.95
C HIS A 119 -8.97 -4.77 -16.30
N THR A 120 -9.06 -3.47 -16.61
CA THR A 120 -9.70 -2.98 -17.82
C THR A 120 -8.99 -3.41 -19.10
N ARG A 121 -7.65 -3.50 -19.10
CA ARG A 121 -6.87 -4.05 -20.23
C ARG A 121 -7.19 -5.52 -20.55
N ARG A 122 -7.83 -6.24 -19.60
CA ARG A 122 -8.30 -7.62 -19.77
C ARG A 122 -9.77 -7.70 -20.10
N GLY A 123 -10.41 -6.56 -20.42
CA GLY A 123 -11.82 -6.47 -20.79
C GLY A 123 -12.79 -6.47 -19.61
N VAL A 124 -12.35 -6.30 -18.37
CA VAL A 124 -13.23 -6.11 -17.22
C VAL A 124 -13.78 -4.68 -17.26
N PRO A 125 -15.10 -4.48 -17.17
CA PRO A 125 -15.68 -3.14 -17.13
C PRO A 125 -15.16 -2.35 -15.92
N ALA A 126 -14.72 -1.11 -16.13
CA ALA A 126 -14.25 -0.25 -15.04
C ALA A 126 -15.32 -0.05 -13.95
N GLU A 127 -16.61 -0.02 -14.36
CA GLU A 127 -17.73 0.11 -13.45
C GLU A 127 -17.82 -1.06 -12.46
N ASP A 128 -17.57 -2.30 -12.91
CA ASP A 128 -17.59 -3.49 -12.05
C ASP A 128 -16.49 -3.39 -10.97
N VAL A 129 -15.28 -2.98 -11.37
CA VAL A 129 -14.16 -2.77 -10.43
C VAL A 129 -14.53 -1.72 -9.40
N LEU A 130 -14.91 -0.54 -9.86
CA LEU A 130 -15.11 0.64 -9.01
C LEU A 130 -16.38 0.52 -8.13
N ASN A 131 -17.44 -0.11 -8.63
CA ASN A 131 -18.63 -0.35 -7.82
C ASN A 131 -18.39 -1.43 -6.77
N GLY A 132 -17.63 -2.49 -7.08
CA GLY A 132 -17.24 -3.51 -6.12
C GLY A 132 -16.47 -2.91 -4.92
N TYR A 133 -15.49 -2.04 -5.20
CA TYR A 133 -14.74 -1.32 -4.17
C TYR A 133 -15.61 -0.34 -3.38
N LEU A 134 -16.46 0.44 -4.06
CA LEU A 134 -17.35 1.40 -3.41
C LEU A 134 -18.35 0.71 -2.47
N ARG A 135 -18.90 -0.45 -2.89
CA ARG A 135 -19.78 -1.26 -2.06
C ARG A 135 -19.04 -1.78 -0.83
N ALA A 136 -17.83 -2.29 -1.00
CA ALA A 136 -17.00 -2.75 0.11
C ALA A 136 -16.62 -1.62 1.07
N GLN A 137 -16.26 -0.43 0.58
CA GLN A 137 -16.01 0.75 1.40
C GLN A 137 -17.18 1.06 2.33
N ARG A 138 -18.40 1.07 1.79
CA ARG A 138 -19.62 1.39 2.54
C ARG A 138 -20.00 0.31 3.54
N GLU A 139 -19.98 -0.94 3.11
CA GLU A 139 -20.38 -2.07 3.95
C GLU A 139 -19.31 -2.48 4.96
N GLY A 140 -18.02 -2.28 4.66
CA GLY A 140 -16.92 -2.57 5.56
C GLY A 140 -16.99 -1.77 6.86
N ALA A 141 -17.34 -0.48 6.77
CA ALA A 141 -17.55 0.35 7.94
C ALA A 141 -18.74 -0.17 8.81
N ALA A 142 -19.83 -0.57 8.18
CA ALA A 142 -21.01 -1.06 8.87
C ALA A 142 -20.82 -2.47 9.47
N ARG A 143 -20.13 -3.37 8.77
CA ARG A 143 -19.99 -4.78 9.17
C ARG A 143 -18.78 -5.06 10.05
N HIS A 144 -17.70 -4.34 9.83
CA HIS A 144 -16.41 -4.62 10.48
C HIS A 144 -15.87 -3.46 11.31
N GLY A 145 -16.53 -2.28 11.28
CA GLY A 145 -16.04 -1.08 11.97
C GLY A 145 -14.75 -0.50 11.38
N VAL A 146 -14.41 -0.90 10.15
CA VAL A 146 -13.21 -0.41 9.45
C VAL A 146 -13.61 0.59 8.39
N ARG A 147 -13.22 1.85 8.59
CA ARG A 147 -13.47 2.92 7.61
C ARG A 147 -12.32 3.00 6.61
N SER A 148 -12.62 3.44 5.38
CA SER A 148 -11.61 3.53 4.34
C SER A 148 -11.83 4.69 3.39
N ASN A 149 -10.73 5.31 2.95
CA ASN A 149 -10.63 6.17 1.78
C ASN A 149 -9.63 5.53 0.82
N TRP A 150 -9.96 5.45 -0.45
CA TRP A 150 -9.15 4.71 -1.40
C TRP A 150 -8.22 5.63 -2.19
N ILE A 151 -7.20 5.04 -2.81
CA ILE A 151 -6.19 5.73 -3.60
C ILE A 151 -6.15 5.11 -4.99
N PHE A 152 -6.52 5.87 -6.02
CA PHE A 152 -6.35 5.46 -7.42
C PHE A 152 -4.87 5.51 -7.79
N CYS A 153 -4.30 4.43 -8.35
CA CYS A 153 -2.91 4.42 -8.78
C CYS A 153 -2.75 4.55 -10.31
N PHE A 154 -1.82 5.42 -10.71
CA PHE A 154 -1.19 5.31 -12.00
C PHE A 154 -0.22 4.13 -11.99
N ILE A 155 -0.22 3.30 -13.03
CA ILE A 155 0.73 2.20 -13.20
C ILE A 155 1.94 2.72 -13.99
N ARG A 156 3.13 2.68 -13.40
CA ARG A 156 4.35 3.20 -14.03
C ARG A 156 4.75 2.48 -15.31
N ASP A 157 4.36 1.22 -15.47
CA ASP A 157 4.68 0.42 -16.65
C ASP A 157 3.92 0.88 -17.89
N GLU A 158 2.86 1.68 -17.71
CA GLU A 158 2.05 2.24 -18.77
C GLU A 158 2.52 3.65 -19.17
N SER A 159 1.96 4.16 -20.25
CA SER A 159 2.18 5.54 -20.67
C SER A 159 1.38 6.51 -19.79
N LEU A 160 1.82 7.76 -19.70
CA LEU A 160 1.03 8.81 -19.05
C LEU A 160 -0.34 8.98 -19.71
N GLU A 161 -0.44 8.82 -21.02
CA GLU A 161 -1.69 8.94 -21.78
C GLU A 161 -2.70 7.86 -21.34
N ASP A 162 -2.27 6.61 -21.24
CA ASP A 162 -3.10 5.50 -20.75
C ASP A 162 -3.51 5.72 -19.29
N GLY A 163 -2.57 6.17 -18.45
CA GLY A 163 -2.84 6.52 -17.07
C GLY A 163 -3.89 7.64 -16.92
N LEU A 164 -3.80 8.70 -17.74
CA LEU A 164 -4.78 9.77 -17.75
C LEU A 164 -6.15 9.28 -18.25
N ALA A 165 -6.20 8.46 -19.29
CA ALA A 165 -7.45 7.86 -19.77
C ALA A 165 -8.11 6.99 -18.69
N ALA A 166 -7.32 6.20 -17.95
CA ALA A 166 -7.81 5.42 -16.83
C ALA A 166 -8.34 6.31 -15.68
N TYR A 167 -7.61 7.39 -15.37
CA TYR A 167 -8.06 8.37 -14.36
C TYR A 167 -9.38 9.03 -14.74
N GLU A 168 -9.53 9.52 -15.99
CA GLU A 168 -10.79 10.14 -16.43
C GLU A 168 -11.95 9.11 -16.41
N THR A 169 -11.67 7.84 -16.68
CA THR A 169 -12.65 6.75 -16.54
C THR A 169 -13.07 6.56 -15.09
N ALA A 170 -12.13 6.59 -14.14
CA ALA A 170 -12.41 6.41 -12.71
C ALA A 170 -12.95 7.68 -12.03
N ARG A 171 -12.74 8.85 -12.61
CA ARG A 171 -13.04 10.16 -12.04
C ARG A 171 -14.47 10.32 -11.48
N PRO A 172 -15.55 9.76 -12.08
CA PRO A 172 -16.89 9.79 -11.50
C PRO A 172 -17.02 9.11 -10.12
N TRP A 173 -16.05 8.31 -9.72
CA TRP A 173 -15.99 7.71 -8.38
C TRP A 173 -15.09 8.47 -7.40
N ALA A 174 -14.41 9.52 -7.84
CA ALA A 174 -13.58 10.33 -6.97
C ALA A 174 -14.41 11.11 -5.93
N ALA A 175 -13.73 11.55 -4.89
CA ALA A 175 -14.18 12.57 -3.95
C ALA A 175 -13.68 13.97 -4.39
N GLY A 176 -13.36 14.84 -3.43
CA GLY A 176 -12.81 16.16 -3.70
C GLY A 176 -13.86 17.11 -4.28
N THR A 177 -13.45 17.86 -5.30
CA THR A 177 -14.30 18.87 -5.97
C THR A 177 -14.99 18.32 -7.22
N VAL A 178 -14.94 17.02 -7.46
CA VAL A 178 -15.58 16.38 -8.62
C VAL A 178 -17.10 16.43 -8.44
N GLU A 179 -17.77 17.20 -9.27
CA GLU A 179 -19.24 17.32 -9.22
C GLU A 179 -19.90 15.94 -9.45
N GLY A 180 -20.77 15.53 -8.54
CA GLY A 180 -21.44 14.23 -8.61
C GLY A 180 -20.53 13.04 -8.32
N GLY A 181 -19.32 13.27 -7.84
CA GLY A 181 -18.38 12.22 -7.46
C GLY A 181 -18.91 11.32 -6.37
N LYS A 182 -18.69 9.98 -6.51
CA LYS A 182 -19.26 8.98 -5.61
C LYS A 182 -18.48 8.81 -4.29
N GLY A 183 -17.26 9.41 -4.17
CA GLY A 183 -16.48 9.44 -2.93
C GLY A 183 -15.73 8.14 -2.61
N LEU A 184 -15.42 7.30 -3.61
CA LEU A 184 -14.61 6.11 -3.38
C LEU A 184 -13.17 6.48 -3.02
N PHE A 185 -12.51 7.29 -3.85
CA PHE A 185 -11.11 7.62 -3.64
C PHE A 185 -10.89 9.12 -3.44
N HIS A 186 -9.97 9.44 -2.54
CA HIS A 186 -9.63 10.79 -2.09
C HIS A 186 -8.22 11.22 -2.51
N ALA A 187 -7.47 10.29 -3.10
CA ALA A 187 -6.09 10.52 -3.50
C ALA A 187 -5.76 9.76 -4.79
N VAL A 188 -4.67 10.20 -5.42
CA VAL A 188 -3.98 9.42 -6.45
C VAL A 188 -2.60 9.00 -5.97
N GLY A 189 -2.17 7.83 -6.45
CA GLY A 189 -0.84 7.25 -6.22
C GLY A 189 -0.11 6.95 -7.52
N LEU A 190 1.12 6.48 -7.40
CA LEU A 190 1.94 5.98 -8.49
C LEU A 190 2.57 4.66 -8.04
N ALA A 191 2.28 3.56 -8.70
CA ALA A 191 2.66 2.21 -8.28
C ALA A 191 3.34 1.41 -9.41
N SER A 192 3.68 0.15 -9.15
CA SER A 192 4.35 -0.79 -10.03
C SER A 192 5.86 -0.53 -10.18
N ASN A 193 6.50 -0.99 -11.25
CA ASN A 193 7.94 -1.01 -11.39
C ASN A 193 8.58 0.41 -11.46
N ALA A 194 9.29 0.80 -10.41
CA ALA A 194 9.93 2.11 -10.32
C ALA A 194 11.25 2.23 -11.13
N PHE A 195 11.81 1.10 -11.60
CA PHE A 195 13.10 1.10 -12.29
C PHE A 195 13.08 1.94 -13.58
N GLU A 196 13.91 2.98 -13.63
CA GLU A 196 13.99 3.95 -14.74
C GLU A 196 12.65 4.66 -15.07
N ARG A 197 11.73 4.72 -14.11
CA ARG A 197 10.42 5.36 -14.26
C ARG A 197 10.20 6.40 -13.16
N PRO A 198 10.86 7.58 -13.24
CA PRO A 198 10.78 8.61 -12.22
C PRO A 198 9.36 9.20 -12.09
N PRO A 199 8.99 9.72 -10.89
CA PRO A 199 7.68 10.32 -10.64
C PRO A 199 7.30 11.44 -11.61
N MET A 200 8.26 12.24 -12.04
CA MET A 200 8.01 13.36 -12.95
C MET A 200 7.44 12.97 -14.33
N LEU A 201 7.56 11.70 -14.72
CA LEU A 201 6.87 11.20 -15.93
C LEU A 201 5.34 11.30 -15.82
N PHE A 202 4.80 11.33 -14.59
CA PHE A 202 3.36 11.38 -14.32
C PHE A 202 2.89 12.74 -13.77
N GLU A 203 3.72 13.79 -13.85
CA GLU A 203 3.44 15.13 -13.33
C GLU A 203 2.08 15.68 -13.81
N ALA A 204 1.74 15.49 -15.07
CA ALA A 204 0.45 15.98 -15.60
C ALA A 204 -0.75 15.28 -14.94
N GLY A 205 -0.62 13.98 -14.61
CA GLY A 205 -1.62 13.21 -13.87
C GLY A 205 -1.81 13.73 -12.45
N PHE A 206 -0.70 14.00 -11.74
CA PHE A 206 -0.75 14.57 -10.39
C PHE A 206 -1.38 15.97 -10.37
N ARG A 207 -1.01 16.83 -11.30
CA ARG A 207 -1.62 18.15 -11.43
C ARG A 207 -3.10 18.08 -11.74
N ARG A 208 -3.50 17.13 -12.58
CA ARG A 208 -4.90 16.88 -12.90
C ARG A 208 -5.69 16.48 -11.65
N ALA A 209 -5.17 15.54 -10.85
CA ALA A 209 -5.79 15.12 -9.61
C ALA A 209 -5.86 16.26 -8.56
N LYS A 210 -4.80 17.06 -8.44
CA LYS A 210 -4.80 18.24 -7.56
C LYS A 210 -5.86 19.26 -7.97
N ALA A 211 -6.10 19.46 -9.28
CA ALA A 211 -7.16 20.33 -9.77
C ALA A 211 -8.57 19.81 -9.42
N ASP A 212 -8.74 18.50 -9.25
CA ASP A 212 -9.96 17.88 -8.75
C ASP A 212 -10.05 17.85 -7.20
N GLY A 213 -9.08 18.47 -6.50
CA GLY A 213 -9.05 18.55 -5.04
C GLY A 213 -8.63 17.23 -4.35
N LEU A 214 -7.93 16.36 -5.08
CA LEU A 214 -7.43 15.10 -4.53
C LEU A 214 -6.03 15.23 -3.95
N HIS A 215 -5.71 14.36 -3.00
CA HIS A 215 -4.38 14.22 -2.44
C HIS A 215 -3.45 13.43 -3.38
N VAL A 216 -2.13 13.53 -3.14
CA VAL A 216 -1.12 12.87 -3.97
C VAL A 216 -0.09 12.18 -3.09
N THR A 217 0.11 10.89 -3.36
CA THR A 217 1.21 10.07 -2.85
C THR A 217 1.92 9.36 -4.00
N MET A 218 3.07 8.77 -3.78
CA MET A 218 3.77 7.98 -4.80
C MET A 218 4.82 7.07 -4.21
N HIS A 219 4.98 5.90 -4.82
CA HIS A 219 6.05 4.97 -4.48
C HIS A 219 7.41 5.54 -4.91
N CYS A 220 8.34 5.56 -3.96
CA CYS A 220 9.75 5.76 -4.19
C CYS A 220 10.46 4.55 -3.58
N ASP A 221 10.62 3.50 -4.37
CA ASP A 221 11.10 2.20 -3.94
C ASP A 221 12.41 2.26 -3.15
N PHE A 222 12.71 1.16 -2.47
CA PHE A 222 13.90 1.00 -1.64
C PHE A 222 14.95 0.14 -2.34
N GLY A 223 16.20 0.62 -2.33
CA GLY A 223 17.37 -0.14 -2.77
C GLY A 223 17.44 -0.39 -4.28
N GLN A 224 16.76 0.43 -5.08
CA GLN A 224 16.87 0.41 -6.54
C GLN A 224 17.80 1.53 -7.04
N LYS A 225 18.14 1.48 -8.33
CA LYS A 225 18.82 2.57 -9.00
C LYS A 225 17.93 3.83 -8.98
N ASP A 226 18.55 4.99 -8.77
CA ASP A 226 17.92 6.31 -8.82
C ASP A 226 16.83 6.58 -7.75
N THR A 227 16.72 5.77 -6.69
CA THR A 227 15.71 5.97 -5.64
C THR A 227 15.85 7.31 -4.91
N HIS A 228 17.07 7.81 -4.70
CA HIS A 228 17.28 9.14 -4.11
C HIS A 228 16.71 10.24 -5.01
N GLU A 229 16.86 10.11 -6.34
CA GLU A 229 16.30 11.06 -7.30
C GLU A 229 14.77 10.99 -7.31
N HIS A 230 14.18 9.80 -7.26
CA HIS A 230 12.73 9.64 -7.16
C HIS A 230 12.17 10.30 -5.89
N VAL A 231 12.84 10.10 -4.74
CA VAL A 231 12.47 10.77 -3.49
C VAL A 231 12.64 12.30 -3.62
N ARG A 232 13.71 12.77 -4.26
CA ARG A 232 13.95 14.20 -4.50
C ARG A 232 12.86 14.83 -5.35
N GLU A 233 12.48 14.17 -6.46
CA GLU A 233 11.36 14.62 -7.30
C GLU A 233 10.04 14.65 -6.53
N ALA A 234 9.75 13.61 -5.74
CA ALA A 234 8.55 13.53 -4.92
C ALA A 234 8.49 14.66 -3.88
N ILE A 235 9.62 15.03 -3.29
CA ILE A 235 9.68 16.12 -2.31
C ILE A 235 9.58 17.49 -2.99
N PHE A 236 10.32 17.74 -4.10
CA PHE A 236 10.60 19.11 -4.54
C PHE A 236 9.99 19.48 -5.90
N GLU A 237 9.61 18.52 -6.76
CA GLU A 237 9.31 18.81 -8.15
C GLU A 237 7.87 18.52 -8.55
N VAL A 238 7.30 17.39 -8.14
CA VAL A 238 5.93 17.02 -8.52
C VAL A 238 4.89 18.04 -8.03
N CYS A 239 3.71 17.98 -8.60
CA CYS A 239 2.57 18.87 -8.30
C CYS A 239 2.92 20.37 -8.48
N GLY A 240 3.66 20.71 -9.54
CA GLY A 240 4.09 22.07 -9.79
C GLY A 240 5.05 22.60 -8.73
N ARG A 241 5.95 21.76 -8.23
CA ARG A 241 6.95 22.01 -7.18
C ARG A 241 6.38 22.12 -5.76
N GLN A 242 5.12 21.76 -5.56
CA GLN A 242 4.54 21.66 -4.21
C GLN A 242 5.01 20.40 -3.46
N GLY A 243 5.39 19.36 -4.21
CA GLY A 243 5.73 18.04 -3.70
C GLY A 243 4.51 17.17 -3.47
N ALA A 244 4.77 15.90 -3.19
CA ALA A 244 3.77 14.96 -2.71
C ALA A 244 3.37 15.26 -1.26
N GLU A 245 2.17 14.88 -0.87
CA GLU A 245 1.73 15.03 0.54
C GLU A 245 2.24 13.87 1.41
N ARG A 246 2.54 12.73 0.77
CA ARG A 246 3.08 11.52 1.39
C ARG A 246 3.93 10.78 0.37
N ILE A 247 4.91 10.02 0.82
CA ILE A 247 5.75 9.17 -0.02
C ILE A 247 5.63 7.74 0.45
N ASP A 248 5.34 6.86 -0.49
CA ASP A 248 5.24 5.43 -0.22
C ASP A 248 6.63 4.81 -0.37
N HIS A 249 7.04 4.02 0.63
CA HIS A 249 8.41 3.60 0.90
C HIS A 249 9.32 4.79 1.26
N GLY A 250 10.19 5.22 0.35
CA GLY A 250 11.09 6.37 0.57
C GLY A 250 12.21 6.12 1.57
N LEU A 251 12.48 4.88 1.98
CA LEU A 251 13.45 4.53 3.04
C LEU A 251 14.88 4.98 2.72
N ASP A 252 15.27 5.05 1.45
CA ASP A 252 16.60 5.49 1.05
C ASP A 252 16.86 6.99 1.34
N ALA A 253 15.83 7.76 1.68
CA ALA A 253 16.02 9.11 2.22
C ALA A 253 16.90 9.12 3.49
N ALA A 254 16.93 8.02 4.25
CA ALA A 254 17.77 7.89 5.45
C ALA A 254 19.27 8.07 5.18
N ASP A 255 19.72 7.88 3.95
CA ASP A 255 21.13 8.00 3.55
C ASP A 255 21.51 9.42 3.07
N SER A 256 20.56 10.37 3.03
CA SER A 256 20.77 11.70 2.46
C SER A 256 20.26 12.81 3.37
N GLU A 257 21.17 13.65 3.89
CA GLU A 257 20.83 14.80 4.73
C GLU A 257 19.90 15.80 4.03
N ASP A 258 20.05 15.99 2.72
CA ASP A 258 19.22 16.92 1.97
C ASP A 258 17.78 16.39 1.81
N LEU A 259 17.63 15.08 1.59
CA LEU A 259 16.31 14.45 1.52
C LEU A 259 15.63 14.43 2.89
N LEU A 260 16.37 14.11 3.96
CA LEU A 260 15.86 14.17 5.34
C LEU A 260 15.35 15.57 5.68
N ARG A 261 16.16 16.59 5.37
CA ARG A 261 15.77 17.99 5.58
C ARG A 261 14.52 18.33 4.76
N GLY A 262 14.47 17.93 3.48
CA GLY A 262 13.31 18.16 2.62
C GLY A 262 12.03 17.55 3.17
N LEU A 263 12.07 16.31 3.68
CA LEU A 263 10.93 15.65 4.32
C LEU A 263 10.46 16.42 5.56
N LEU A 264 11.41 16.83 6.43
CA LEU A 264 11.11 17.56 7.66
C LEU A 264 10.54 18.96 7.37
N ASP A 265 11.18 19.73 6.49
CA ASP A 265 10.77 21.11 6.17
C ASP A 265 9.38 21.17 5.52
N ARG A 266 9.02 20.13 4.77
CA ARG A 266 7.71 20.03 4.09
C ARG A 266 6.68 19.23 4.87
N GLY A 267 7.06 18.58 5.97
CA GLY A 267 6.17 17.75 6.77
C GLY A 267 5.68 16.49 6.04
N ILE A 268 6.45 16.00 5.06
CA ILE A 268 6.09 14.82 4.27
C ILE A 268 6.41 13.57 5.09
N GLY A 269 5.41 12.70 5.25
CA GLY A 269 5.57 11.42 5.93
C GLY A 269 5.78 10.25 4.96
N LEU A 270 6.36 9.15 5.49
CA LEU A 270 6.67 7.93 4.74
C LEU A 270 5.77 6.77 5.16
N THR A 271 5.34 5.94 4.20
CA THR A 271 4.63 4.69 4.49
C THR A 271 5.57 3.49 4.32
N LEU A 272 6.16 3.03 5.41
CA LEU A 272 7.17 1.97 5.36
C LEU A 272 6.55 0.58 5.44
N CYS A 273 7.12 -0.36 4.67
CA CYS A 273 6.72 -1.76 4.60
C CYS A 273 7.90 -2.68 4.98
N PRO A 274 8.25 -2.80 6.28
CA PRO A 274 9.49 -3.44 6.72
C PRO A 274 9.67 -4.87 6.21
N HIS A 275 8.60 -5.66 6.09
CA HIS A 275 8.72 -7.02 5.59
C HIS A 275 9.03 -7.07 4.08
N ALA A 276 8.47 -6.17 3.29
CA ALA A 276 8.78 -6.05 1.87
C ALA A 276 10.29 -5.85 1.64
N TYR A 277 10.95 -5.10 2.50
CA TYR A 277 12.40 -4.87 2.44
C TYR A 277 13.21 -6.01 3.06
N HIS A 278 12.76 -6.52 4.22
CA HIS A 278 13.48 -7.54 5.01
C HIS A 278 13.66 -8.86 4.29
N ARG A 279 12.84 -9.17 3.30
CA ARG A 279 12.99 -10.37 2.46
C ARG A 279 14.27 -10.37 1.61
N ARG A 280 14.79 -9.19 1.30
CA ARG A 280 15.94 -8.98 0.41
C ARG A 280 17.09 -8.21 1.05
N THR A 281 16.92 -7.73 2.28
CA THR A 281 17.91 -6.92 2.99
C THR A 281 18.12 -7.47 4.39
N PRO A 282 19.38 -7.71 4.81
CA PRO A 282 19.69 -8.21 6.14
C PRO A 282 19.16 -7.31 7.25
N THR A 283 18.79 -7.90 8.39
CA THR A 283 18.25 -7.22 9.57
C THR A 283 19.15 -6.08 10.04
N GLU A 284 20.46 -6.33 10.09
CA GLU A 284 21.50 -5.40 10.55
C GLU A 284 21.73 -4.21 9.61
N VAL A 285 21.19 -4.25 8.40
CA VAL A 285 21.24 -3.14 7.44
C VAL A 285 19.92 -2.39 7.43
N LEU A 286 18.80 -3.11 7.39
CA LEU A 286 17.47 -2.54 7.20
C LEU A 286 16.98 -1.74 8.40
N PHE A 287 16.94 -2.39 9.57
CA PHE A 287 16.26 -1.80 10.74
C PHE A 287 17.01 -0.62 11.35
N PRO A 288 18.36 -0.54 11.30
CA PRO A 288 19.07 0.70 11.63
C PRO A 288 18.68 1.90 10.75
N LYS A 289 18.38 1.71 9.45
CA LYS A 289 17.87 2.80 8.60
C LYS A 289 16.49 3.28 9.05
N ILE A 290 15.58 2.36 9.35
CA ILE A 290 14.25 2.70 9.87
C ILE A 290 14.38 3.44 11.21
N ARG A 291 15.26 2.96 12.09
CA ARG A 291 15.55 3.61 13.37
C ARG A 291 16.14 5.00 13.17
N ALA A 292 17.05 5.20 12.22
CA ALA A 292 17.64 6.49 11.91
C ALA A 292 16.60 7.53 11.47
N LEU A 293 15.60 7.16 10.66
CA LEU A 293 14.49 8.05 10.32
C LEU A 293 13.73 8.51 11.57
N TRP A 294 13.44 7.58 12.48
CA TRP A 294 12.80 7.88 13.77
C TRP A 294 13.60 8.87 14.61
N ASP A 295 14.88 8.58 14.83
CA ASP A 295 15.78 9.39 15.62
C ASP A 295 16.00 10.80 15.03
N ARG A 296 15.81 10.96 13.72
CA ARG A 296 15.84 12.23 12.99
C ARG A 296 14.49 12.97 13.00
N GLY A 297 13.44 12.39 13.58
CA GLY A 297 12.11 12.98 13.66
C GLY A 297 11.29 12.95 12.37
N VAL A 298 11.68 12.15 11.38
CA VAL A 298 10.89 11.94 10.16
C VAL A 298 9.63 11.16 10.53
N LYS A 299 8.46 11.68 10.16
CA LYS A 299 7.19 10.96 10.36
C LYS A 299 7.10 9.77 9.42
N PHE A 300 6.75 8.61 9.94
CA PHE A 300 6.38 7.45 9.15
C PHE A 300 5.39 6.55 9.89
N CYS A 301 4.71 5.69 9.15
CA CYS A 301 3.88 4.61 9.68
C CYS A 301 4.29 3.27 9.05
N ILE A 302 3.82 2.16 9.65
CA ILE A 302 4.15 0.80 9.24
C ILE A 302 2.96 0.16 8.57
N ASN A 303 3.19 -0.52 7.46
CA ASN A 303 2.17 -1.07 6.57
C ASN A 303 2.57 -2.44 6.02
N SER A 304 1.67 -3.09 5.28
CA SER A 304 1.84 -4.47 4.76
C SER A 304 2.36 -4.55 3.33
N ASP A 305 2.04 -3.57 2.47
CA ASP A 305 2.28 -3.62 1.01
C ASP A 305 1.39 -4.67 0.31
N ASP A 306 1.92 -5.83 -0.04
CA ASP A 306 1.24 -6.95 -0.69
C ASP A 306 1.34 -8.23 0.17
N PRO A 307 0.67 -8.31 1.32
CA PRO A 307 0.95 -9.30 2.35
C PRO A 307 0.82 -10.75 1.87
N VAL A 308 -0.15 -11.04 0.99
CA VAL A 308 -0.39 -12.40 0.50
C VAL A 308 0.79 -12.90 -0.34
N TYR A 309 1.41 -12.04 -1.13
CA TYR A 309 2.60 -12.34 -1.92
C TYR A 309 3.89 -12.19 -1.11
N MET A 310 3.78 -11.77 0.15
CA MET A 310 4.89 -11.53 1.08
C MET A 310 4.81 -12.44 2.30
N HIS A 311 4.70 -13.76 2.05
CA HIS A 311 4.67 -14.82 3.06
C HIS A 311 3.56 -14.65 4.12
N ASP A 312 2.42 -14.09 3.74
CA ASP A 312 1.27 -13.82 4.62
C ASP A 312 1.63 -12.96 5.86
N VAL A 313 2.54 -11.98 5.66
CA VAL A 313 2.96 -11.06 6.73
C VAL A 313 2.23 -9.72 6.60
N TRP A 314 1.19 -9.59 7.38
CA TRP A 314 0.29 -8.44 7.47
C TRP A 314 0.84 -7.35 8.41
N VAL A 315 0.06 -6.28 8.62
CA VAL A 315 0.49 -5.10 9.40
C VAL A 315 0.95 -5.45 10.82
N ASN A 316 0.31 -6.40 11.51
CA ASN A 316 0.75 -6.85 12.83
C ASN A 316 2.18 -7.43 12.78
N GLY A 317 2.49 -8.24 11.78
CA GLY A 317 3.82 -8.80 11.57
C GLY A 317 4.86 -7.73 11.23
N ASN A 318 4.50 -6.75 10.42
CA ASN A 318 5.36 -5.62 10.09
C ASN A 318 5.65 -4.75 11.32
N MET A 319 4.61 -4.44 12.11
CA MET A 319 4.77 -3.69 13.37
C MET A 319 5.59 -4.47 14.41
N GLN A 320 5.39 -5.79 14.53
CA GLN A 320 6.20 -6.62 15.42
C GLN A 320 7.68 -6.61 15.02
N LYS A 321 7.99 -6.64 13.71
CA LYS A 321 9.37 -6.50 13.22
C LYS A 321 9.98 -5.16 13.60
N ALA A 322 9.26 -4.07 13.39
CA ALA A 322 9.71 -2.73 13.78
C ALA A 322 9.92 -2.64 15.31
N TYR A 323 8.96 -3.11 16.09
CA TYR A 323 9.06 -3.16 17.55
C TYR A 323 10.31 -3.90 18.02
N THR A 324 10.55 -5.09 17.47
CA THR A 324 11.66 -5.96 17.88
C THR A 324 13.02 -5.45 17.38
N TYR A 325 13.14 -5.21 16.08
CA TYR A 325 14.44 -4.97 15.44
C TYR A 325 14.89 -3.51 15.49
N CYS A 326 13.96 -2.53 15.51
CA CYS A 326 14.30 -1.13 15.79
C CYS A 326 14.42 -0.86 17.29
N ARG A 327 14.12 -1.84 18.16
CA ARG A 327 14.11 -1.70 19.62
C ARG A 327 13.23 -0.53 20.06
N PHE A 328 12.07 -0.41 19.46
CA PHE A 328 11.08 0.57 19.87
C PHE A 328 10.44 0.17 21.20
N THR A 329 10.15 1.14 22.03
CA THR A 329 9.34 0.97 23.25
C THR A 329 7.86 0.88 22.89
N LYS A 330 7.01 0.48 23.84
CA LYS A 330 5.55 0.55 23.66
C LYS A 330 5.08 1.98 23.33
N ALA A 331 5.67 2.98 24.00
CA ALA A 331 5.39 4.39 23.74
C ALA A 331 5.78 4.81 22.32
N ASP A 332 6.94 4.35 21.81
CA ASP A 332 7.33 4.60 20.42
C ASP A 332 6.31 3.98 19.42
N MET A 333 5.82 2.76 19.70
CA MET A 333 4.85 2.10 18.83
C MET A 333 3.49 2.82 18.82
N VAL A 334 3.06 3.36 19.98
CA VAL A 334 1.86 4.22 20.03
C VAL A 334 2.10 5.51 19.25
N ALA A 335 3.28 6.12 19.36
CA ALA A 335 3.62 7.31 18.58
C ALA A 335 3.69 7.03 17.08
N LEU A 336 4.20 5.86 16.64
CA LEU A 336 4.13 5.41 15.25
C LEU A 336 2.69 5.24 14.75
N ALA A 337 1.81 4.66 15.57
CA ALA A 337 0.39 4.56 15.23
C ALA A 337 -0.26 5.95 15.11
N ARG A 338 0.11 6.91 15.97
CA ARG A 338 -0.33 8.31 15.87
C ARG A 338 0.16 8.98 14.59
N ASN A 339 1.42 8.75 14.21
CA ASN A 339 1.94 9.25 12.93
C ASN A 339 1.06 8.76 11.74
N GLY A 340 0.62 7.50 11.76
CA GLY A 340 -0.30 6.99 10.76
C GLY A 340 -1.64 7.75 10.74
N VAL A 341 -2.19 8.06 11.91
CA VAL A 341 -3.42 8.87 12.01
C VAL A 341 -3.19 10.29 11.47
N ASP A 342 -2.06 10.93 11.85
CA ASP A 342 -1.68 12.27 11.39
C ASP A 342 -1.60 12.32 9.86
N MET A 343 -0.93 11.32 9.27
CA MET A 343 -0.64 11.22 7.84
C MET A 343 -1.84 10.78 7.01
N SER A 344 -2.89 10.26 7.64
CA SER A 344 -4.10 9.79 6.94
C SER A 344 -4.94 10.95 6.41
N TRP A 345 -5.71 10.68 5.37
CA TRP A 345 -6.75 11.58 4.85
C TRP A 345 -8.13 11.27 5.42
N ALA A 346 -8.16 10.69 6.61
CA ALA A 346 -9.38 10.48 7.36
C ALA A 346 -10.00 11.81 7.80
N SER A 347 -11.32 11.82 7.98
CA SER A 347 -12.00 13.01 8.52
C SER A 347 -11.53 13.32 9.95
N ASP A 348 -11.68 14.57 10.37
CA ASP A 348 -11.33 15.01 11.73
C ASP A 348 -12.09 14.20 12.80
N GLU A 349 -13.32 13.76 12.52
CA GLU A 349 -14.07 12.91 13.41
C GLU A 349 -13.41 11.55 13.61
N VAL A 350 -13.02 10.90 12.51
CA VAL A 350 -12.30 9.63 12.53
C VAL A 350 -10.97 9.76 13.27
N LYS A 351 -10.20 10.81 12.97
CA LYS A 351 -8.92 11.07 13.65
C LYS A 351 -9.11 11.26 15.15
N ARG A 352 -10.12 12.03 15.58
CA ARG A 352 -10.43 12.20 17.02
C ARG A 352 -10.79 10.89 17.72
N GLU A 353 -11.52 9.99 17.06
CA GLU A 353 -11.82 8.67 17.60
C GLU A 353 -10.55 7.82 17.76
N LEU A 354 -9.73 7.78 16.72
CA LEU A 354 -8.47 7.04 16.74
C LEU A 354 -7.50 7.56 17.81
N TYR A 355 -7.40 8.86 17.99
CA TYR A 355 -6.56 9.44 19.07
C TYR A 355 -7.07 9.03 20.45
N ARG A 356 -8.38 9.01 20.68
CA ARG A 356 -8.94 8.55 21.97
C ARG A 356 -8.63 7.08 22.24
N GLU A 357 -8.70 6.23 21.22
CA GLU A 357 -8.31 4.82 21.35
C GLU A 357 -6.82 4.68 21.67
N LEU A 358 -5.97 5.45 21.01
CA LEU A 358 -4.51 5.45 21.24
C LEU A 358 -4.13 6.05 22.61
N ASP A 359 -4.88 7.04 23.13
CA ASP A 359 -4.66 7.61 24.45
C ASP A 359 -4.97 6.61 25.59
N ALA A 360 -5.83 5.62 25.31
CA ALA A 360 -6.20 4.58 26.27
C ALA A 360 -5.23 3.38 26.29
N VAL A 361 -4.22 3.35 25.39
CA VAL A 361 -3.25 2.24 25.33
C VAL A 361 -2.30 2.29 26.51
N ASP A 362 -2.20 1.17 27.24
CA ASP A 362 -1.25 1.01 28.32
C ASP A 362 0.17 0.82 27.76
N VAL A 363 1.04 1.77 28.07
CA VAL A 363 2.46 1.78 27.69
C VAL A 363 3.39 1.41 28.85
N SER A 364 2.86 1.00 29.99
CA SER A 364 3.67 0.52 31.11
C SER A 364 4.47 -0.74 30.71
N GLU A 365 5.70 -0.88 31.25
CA GLU A 365 6.60 -2.00 30.95
C GLU A 365 6.15 -3.31 31.64
#